data_c0e230d4e9a4c472f73c840bb6035831
#
_entry.id   c0e230d4e9a4c472f73c840bb6035831
#
_cell.length_a   1.000
_cell.length_b   1.000
_cell.length_c   1.000
_cell.angle_alpha   90.00
_cell.angle_beta   90.00
_cell.angle_gamma   90.00
#
_symmetry.space_group_name_H-M   'P 1'
#
loop_
_entity.id
_entity.type
_entity.pdbx_description
1 polymer ?
#
loop_
_entity_poly.entity_id
_entity_poly.type
_entity_poly.pdbx_seq_one_letter_code
_entity_poly.pdbx_strand_id
1 'polypeptide(L)'
;MKEKLKGTIPKKTLPLDVRLGLTKAEDVKNPLRWGILGAGEISRQWVHAVRACEGATVSAVAARDTNRAKQFAEKNHIKSSFGDYAEMVQSPEVDIVFVGTIPEVQKEHVILAAKAGKHVLCEKPFSQNPQEAREMYRVAAEENVMAQHGMWTRFFPAVEHARLAIENGIIGDVLMVQADFSAEYTIQAALIAFGSGSPQSMTVTGSSIVLEYDEDRSAILSSPPYPSEFPEVVEFIGSSGRITLEQPAHCPTVITIR
;
A
#
# COMPACT_ATOMS: atom_id res chain seq x y z
N MET A 1 -14.65 0.67 -26.95
CA MET A 1 -15.31 1.82 -26.32
C MET A 1 -14.40 2.29 -25.18
N LYS A 2 -13.55 3.29 -25.44
CA LYS A 2 -12.61 3.85 -24.44
C LYS A 2 -13.31 5.00 -23.74
N GLU A 3 -14.03 4.73 -22.68
CA GLU A 3 -14.52 5.77 -21.80
C GLU A 3 -13.41 6.22 -20.86
N LYS A 4 -12.98 7.44 -21.04
CA LYS A 4 -11.98 8.11 -20.22
C LYS A 4 -12.51 8.20 -18.79
N LEU A 5 -11.90 7.50 -17.87
CA LEU A 5 -12.00 7.80 -16.44
C LEU A 5 -11.48 9.24 -16.22
N LYS A 6 -12.39 10.22 -16.25
CA LYS A 6 -12.13 11.59 -15.85
C LYS A 6 -12.26 11.72 -14.33
N GLY A 7 -11.39 11.06 -13.60
CA GLY A 7 -11.10 11.41 -12.23
C GLY A 7 -9.79 12.17 -12.24
N THR A 8 -9.83 13.48 -12.14
CA THR A 8 -8.64 14.28 -11.86
C THR A 8 -8.20 13.99 -10.44
N ILE A 9 -7.27 13.03 -10.30
CA ILE A 9 -6.45 12.93 -9.08
C ILE A 9 -5.82 14.31 -8.90
N PRO A 10 -6.01 14.98 -7.76
CA PRO A 10 -5.37 16.26 -7.52
C PRO A 10 -3.86 16.08 -7.66
N LYS A 11 -3.24 16.78 -8.60
CA LYS A 11 -1.79 16.78 -8.82
C LYS A 11 -1.02 17.53 -7.71
N LYS A 12 -1.45 17.49 -6.46
CA LYS A 12 -0.65 17.90 -5.33
C LYS A 12 -0.07 16.65 -4.67
N THR A 13 0.96 16.11 -5.29
CA THR A 13 1.87 15.23 -4.58
C THR A 13 2.56 16.03 -3.49
N LEU A 14 2.78 15.43 -2.32
CA LEU A 14 3.63 16.02 -1.29
C LEU A 14 4.96 16.47 -1.90
N PRO A 15 5.57 17.57 -1.43
CA PRO A 15 6.89 17.99 -1.84
C PRO A 15 7.88 16.81 -1.76
N LEU A 16 8.83 16.79 -2.68
CA LEU A 16 9.76 15.67 -2.82
C LEU A 16 10.55 15.41 -1.51
N ASP A 17 11.01 16.46 -0.88
CA ASP A 17 11.73 16.41 0.38
C ASP A 17 10.89 15.81 1.53
N VAL A 18 9.60 16.09 1.58
CA VAL A 18 8.65 15.45 2.51
C VAL A 18 8.50 13.96 2.20
N ARG A 19 8.35 13.61 0.91
CA ARG A 19 8.23 12.20 0.48
C ARG A 19 9.51 11.40 0.77
N LEU A 20 10.65 12.04 0.73
CA LEU A 20 11.95 11.44 1.06
C LEU A 20 12.26 11.43 2.56
N GLY A 21 11.39 11.99 3.40
CA GLY A 21 11.60 12.09 4.84
C GLY A 21 12.71 13.09 5.23
N LEU A 22 13.09 13.99 4.34
CA LEU A 22 14.13 15.01 4.58
C LEU A 22 13.60 16.23 5.34
N THR A 23 12.30 16.51 5.19
CA THR A 23 11.60 17.58 5.90
C THR A 23 10.28 17.06 6.45
N LYS A 24 9.77 17.73 7.49
CA LYS A 24 8.41 17.44 7.99
C LYS A 24 7.35 18.01 7.05
N ALA A 25 6.19 17.38 7.01
CA ALA A 25 5.01 18.00 6.42
C ALA A 25 4.64 19.29 7.17
N GLU A 26 4.05 20.25 6.45
CA GLU A 26 3.51 21.46 7.09
C GLU A 26 2.44 21.09 8.14
N ASP A 27 2.31 21.91 9.19
CA ASP A 27 1.30 21.73 10.22
C ASP A 27 -0.10 21.62 9.62
N VAL A 28 -0.78 20.52 9.89
CA VAL A 28 -2.15 20.28 9.44
C VAL A 28 -3.11 20.83 10.51
N LYS A 29 -3.78 21.92 10.18
CA LYS A 29 -4.72 22.58 11.12
C LYS A 29 -5.91 21.70 11.52
N ASN A 30 -6.34 20.80 10.62
CA ASN A 30 -7.45 19.88 10.84
C ASN A 30 -6.97 18.45 10.55
N PRO A 31 -6.50 17.69 11.55
CA PRO A 31 -6.03 16.33 11.35
C PRO A 31 -7.17 15.43 10.86
N LEU A 32 -6.86 14.56 9.90
CA LEU A 32 -7.80 13.53 9.41
C LEU A 32 -8.15 12.56 10.54
N ARG A 33 -9.45 12.29 10.72
CA ARG A 33 -9.95 11.40 11.74
C ARG A 33 -10.15 10.00 11.16
N TRP A 34 -9.31 9.07 11.60
CA TRP A 34 -9.32 7.69 11.16
C TRP A 34 -10.29 6.84 11.97
N GLY A 35 -11.15 6.10 11.28
CA GLY A 35 -11.87 4.96 11.82
C GLY A 35 -11.16 3.66 11.43
N ILE A 36 -11.18 2.66 12.30
CA ILE A 36 -10.53 1.37 12.06
C ILE A 36 -11.58 0.27 12.00
N LEU A 37 -11.64 -0.48 10.91
CA LEU A 37 -12.38 -1.73 10.79
C LEU A 37 -11.47 -2.91 11.10
N GLY A 38 -11.75 -3.61 12.19
CA GLY A 38 -11.00 -4.75 12.69
C GLY A 38 -10.04 -4.41 13.84
N ALA A 39 -10.26 -5.02 15.00
CA ALA A 39 -9.47 -4.87 16.22
C ALA A 39 -8.37 -5.94 16.28
N GLY A 40 -7.51 -6.02 15.28
CA GLY A 40 -6.42 -6.98 15.15
C GLY A 40 -5.02 -6.38 15.40
N GLU A 41 -4.00 -7.21 15.25
CA GLU A 41 -2.61 -6.80 15.47
C GLU A 41 -2.15 -5.76 14.43
N ILE A 42 -2.51 -5.93 13.16
CA ILE A 42 -2.15 -4.96 12.13
C ILE A 42 -2.80 -3.59 12.39
N SER A 43 -4.03 -3.58 12.90
CA SER A 43 -4.72 -2.35 13.30
C SER A 43 -4.03 -1.66 14.48
N ARG A 44 -3.45 -2.43 15.40
CA ARG A 44 -2.65 -1.89 16.50
C ARG A 44 -1.38 -1.20 15.99
N GLN A 45 -0.68 -1.85 15.06
CA GLN A 45 0.50 -1.25 14.42
C GLN A 45 0.12 0.02 13.65
N TRP A 46 -1.00 0.01 12.94
CA TRP A 46 -1.55 1.18 12.26
C TRP A 46 -1.82 2.35 13.22
N VAL A 47 -2.43 2.11 14.38
CA VAL A 47 -2.64 3.13 15.41
C VAL A 47 -1.32 3.79 15.83
N HIS A 48 -0.27 3.01 16.03
CA HIS A 48 1.05 3.55 16.38
C HIS A 48 1.62 4.41 15.25
N ALA A 49 1.49 3.97 13.99
CA ALA A 49 1.95 4.74 12.84
C ALA A 49 1.20 6.07 12.68
N VAL A 50 -0.14 6.06 12.81
CA VAL A 50 -0.96 7.27 12.71
C VAL A 50 -0.59 8.29 13.79
N ARG A 51 -0.29 7.85 15.01
CA ARG A 51 0.13 8.75 16.11
C ARG A 51 1.46 9.44 15.87
N ALA A 52 2.31 8.88 15.02
CA ALA A 52 3.56 9.52 14.60
C ALA A 52 3.33 10.59 13.52
N CYS A 53 2.13 10.71 12.97
CA CYS A 53 1.78 11.64 11.91
C CYS A 53 1.01 12.84 12.48
N GLU A 54 1.55 14.06 12.38
CA GLU A 54 0.93 15.29 12.88
C GLU A 54 -0.44 15.59 12.24
N GLY A 55 -0.66 15.13 11.00
CA GLY A 55 -1.90 15.36 10.24
C GLY A 55 -2.99 14.32 10.42
N ALA A 56 -2.90 13.42 11.41
CA ALA A 56 -3.83 12.32 11.55
C ALA A 56 -4.12 11.97 13.01
N THR A 57 -5.34 11.50 13.27
CA THR A 57 -5.75 10.97 14.59
C THR A 57 -6.66 9.77 14.41
N VAL A 58 -6.61 8.83 15.35
CA VAL A 58 -7.55 7.70 15.38
C VAL A 58 -8.71 8.06 16.31
N SER A 59 -9.90 8.21 15.75
CA SER A 59 -11.11 8.60 16.47
C SER A 59 -12.00 7.44 16.88
N ALA A 60 -12.01 6.36 16.08
CA ALA A 60 -12.92 5.25 16.26
C ALA A 60 -12.32 3.90 15.88
N VAL A 61 -12.83 2.83 16.47
CA VAL A 61 -12.57 1.44 16.07
C VAL A 61 -13.86 0.63 16.11
N ALA A 62 -14.03 -0.27 15.15
CA ALA A 62 -15.13 -1.23 15.12
C ALA A 62 -14.62 -2.68 15.02
N ALA A 63 -15.36 -3.57 15.67
CA ALA A 63 -15.17 -5.02 15.56
C ALA A 63 -16.53 -5.72 15.66
N ARG A 64 -16.63 -6.96 15.14
CA ARG A 64 -17.86 -7.78 15.22
C ARG A 64 -18.28 -8.11 16.67
N ASP A 65 -17.35 -8.07 17.60
CA ASP A 65 -17.57 -8.25 19.02
C ASP A 65 -17.36 -6.90 19.71
N THR A 66 -18.42 -6.40 20.36
CA THR A 66 -18.43 -5.09 21.05
C THR A 66 -17.39 -5.05 22.17
N ASN A 67 -17.20 -6.13 22.92
CA ASN A 67 -16.23 -6.17 24.00
C ASN A 67 -14.80 -6.10 23.45
N ARG A 68 -14.54 -6.78 22.34
CA ARG A 68 -13.25 -6.71 21.64
C ARG A 68 -12.97 -5.31 21.12
N ALA A 69 -13.95 -4.64 20.53
CA ALA A 69 -13.82 -3.24 20.11
C ALA A 69 -13.51 -2.32 21.28
N LYS A 70 -14.23 -2.48 22.38
CA LYS A 70 -14.04 -1.69 23.61
C LYS A 70 -12.64 -1.91 24.22
N GLN A 71 -12.23 -3.16 24.41
CA GLN A 71 -10.89 -3.49 24.92
C GLN A 71 -9.77 -2.94 24.04
N PHE A 72 -9.93 -3.03 22.71
CA PHE A 72 -8.97 -2.47 21.76
C PHE A 72 -8.90 -0.93 21.87
N ALA A 73 -10.05 -0.26 21.97
CA ALA A 73 -10.14 1.17 22.14
C ALA A 73 -9.47 1.64 23.44
N GLU A 74 -9.75 0.98 24.55
CA GLU A 74 -9.16 1.27 25.86
C GLU A 74 -7.64 1.13 25.85
N LYS A 75 -7.12 -0.01 25.33
CA LYS A 75 -5.68 -0.29 25.24
C LYS A 75 -4.94 0.69 24.33
N ASN A 76 -5.61 1.19 23.32
CA ASN A 76 -5.05 2.10 22.34
C ASN A 76 -5.55 3.53 22.49
N HIS A 77 -6.16 3.91 23.61
CA HIS A 77 -6.64 5.27 23.90
C HIS A 77 -7.44 5.87 22.74
N ILE A 78 -8.33 5.08 22.12
CA ILE A 78 -9.25 5.52 21.06
C ILE A 78 -10.55 5.93 21.71
N LYS A 79 -11.12 7.08 21.30
CA LYS A 79 -12.27 7.71 21.95
C LYS A 79 -13.54 6.86 21.81
N SER A 80 -13.80 6.35 20.62
CA SER A 80 -15.07 5.68 20.27
C SER A 80 -14.86 4.23 19.84
N SER A 81 -15.75 3.33 20.30
CA SER A 81 -15.73 1.91 19.90
C SER A 81 -17.14 1.45 19.52
N PHE A 82 -17.21 0.64 18.47
CA PHE A 82 -18.47 0.17 17.88
C PHE A 82 -18.46 -1.36 17.75
N GLY A 83 -19.60 -1.97 18.02
CA GLY A 83 -19.84 -3.41 17.81
C GLY A 83 -20.30 -3.75 16.40
N ASP A 84 -20.52 -2.74 15.57
CA ASP A 84 -20.98 -2.86 14.20
C ASP A 84 -20.17 -1.96 13.27
N TYR A 85 -19.80 -2.49 12.12
CA TYR A 85 -19.00 -1.78 11.12
C TYR A 85 -19.78 -0.69 10.39
N ALA A 86 -21.07 -0.95 10.12
CA ALA A 86 -21.93 0.01 9.43
C ALA A 86 -22.22 1.22 10.31
N GLU A 87 -22.39 1.03 11.61
CA GLU A 87 -22.55 2.12 12.56
C GLU A 87 -21.30 3.02 12.61
N MET A 88 -20.12 2.43 12.66
CA MET A 88 -18.88 3.21 12.74
C MET A 88 -18.62 4.04 11.47
N VAL A 89 -18.85 3.48 10.27
CA VAL A 89 -18.61 4.23 9.02
C VAL A 89 -19.61 5.37 8.81
N GLN A 90 -20.78 5.33 9.43
CA GLN A 90 -21.76 6.43 9.43
C GLN A 90 -21.41 7.55 10.44
N SER A 91 -20.47 7.31 11.33
CA SER A 91 -20.09 8.30 12.34
C SER A 91 -19.54 9.58 11.72
N PRO A 92 -20.02 10.77 12.14
CA PRO A 92 -19.47 12.05 11.72
C PRO A 92 -18.07 12.32 12.31
N GLU A 93 -17.61 11.51 13.23
CA GLU A 93 -16.25 11.59 13.80
C GLU A 93 -15.18 10.88 12.97
N VAL A 94 -15.58 10.29 11.82
CA VAL A 94 -14.68 9.53 10.92
C VAL A 94 -14.65 10.19 9.55
N ASP A 95 -13.47 10.50 9.05
CA ASP A 95 -13.24 11.07 7.71
C ASP A 95 -12.71 10.00 6.73
N ILE A 96 -11.87 9.11 7.24
CA ILE A 96 -11.18 8.08 6.47
C ILE A 96 -11.16 6.76 7.25
N VAL A 97 -11.23 5.65 6.56
CA VAL A 97 -11.30 4.31 7.17
C VAL A 97 -10.08 3.48 6.81
N PHE A 98 -9.42 2.93 7.82
CA PHE A 98 -8.46 1.85 7.67
C PHE A 98 -9.17 0.50 7.77
N VAL A 99 -9.09 -0.31 6.72
CA VAL A 99 -9.63 -1.66 6.68
C VAL A 99 -8.53 -2.64 7.03
N GLY A 100 -8.44 -3.02 8.31
CA GLY A 100 -7.45 -3.95 8.88
C GLY A 100 -8.06 -5.33 9.17
N THR A 101 -9.06 -5.74 8.41
CA THR A 101 -9.71 -7.05 8.51
C THR A 101 -9.03 -8.09 7.62
N ILE A 102 -9.44 -9.35 7.74
CA ILE A 102 -8.93 -10.45 6.93
C ILE A 102 -9.34 -10.30 5.45
N PRO A 103 -8.55 -10.82 4.50
CA PRO A 103 -8.77 -10.62 3.06
C PRO A 103 -10.16 -11.01 2.56
N GLU A 104 -10.77 -12.04 3.16
CA GLU A 104 -12.06 -12.60 2.75
C GLU A 104 -13.23 -11.62 2.88
N VAL A 105 -13.09 -10.60 3.73
CA VAL A 105 -14.15 -9.61 3.99
C VAL A 105 -13.74 -8.18 3.65
N GLN A 106 -12.52 -7.97 3.17
CA GLN A 106 -12.01 -6.63 2.84
C GLN A 106 -12.85 -5.95 1.76
N LYS A 107 -13.25 -6.68 0.71
CA LYS A 107 -14.13 -6.16 -0.33
C LYS A 107 -15.40 -5.54 0.24
N GLU A 108 -16.09 -6.28 1.10
CA GLU A 108 -17.36 -5.81 1.71
C GLU A 108 -17.12 -4.55 2.54
N HIS A 109 -16.04 -4.52 3.32
CA HIS A 109 -15.72 -3.42 4.20
C HIS A 109 -15.27 -2.15 3.45
N VAL A 110 -14.52 -2.30 2.35
CA VAL A 110 -14.16 -1.18 1.48
C VAL A 110 -15.39 -0.59 0.83
N ILE A 111 -16.27 -1.42 0.29
CA ILE A 111 -17.53 -0.98 -0.33
C ILE A 111 -18.45 -0.31 0.72
N LEU A 112 -18.53 -0.87 1.92
CA LEU A 112 -19.31 -0.30 3.02
C LEU A 112 -18.82 1.12 3.37
N ALA A 113 -17.52 1.29 3.55
CA ALA A 113 -16.93 2.58 3.87
C ALA A 113 -17.08 3.59 2.72
N ALA A 114 -16.85 3.16 1.47
CA ALA A 114 -17.00 4.00 0.29
C ALA A 114 -18.46 4.52 0.15
N LYS A 115 -19.46 3.66 0.28
CA LYS A 115 -20.88 4.03 0.24
C LYS A 115 -21.29 4.97 1.38
N ALA A 116 -20.57 4.97 2.49
CA ALA A 116 -20.74 5.95 3.57
C ALA A 116 -20.00 7.27 3.32
N GLY A 117 -19.43 7.46 2.11
CA GLY A 117 -18.70 8.67 1.75
C GLY A 117 -17.31 8.80 2.41
N LYS A 118 -16.73 7.68 2.89
CA LYS A 118 -15.43 7.70 3.55
C LYS A 118 -14.33 7.29 2.58
N HIS A 119 -13.20 8.02 2.61
CA HIS A 119 -11.98 7.54 1.98
C HIS A 119 -11.50 6.26 2.65
N VAL A 120 -10.80 5.40 1.92
CA VAL A 120 -10.41 4.07 2.42
C VAL A 120 -8.94 3.80 2.16
N LEU A 121 -8.25 3.33 3.18
CA LEU A 121 -6.98 2.60 3.07
C LEU A 121 -7.24 1.16 3.47
N CYS A 122 -7.03 0.22 2.55
CA CYS A 122 -7.23 -1.21 2.80
C CYS A 122 -5.91 -1.95 2.92
N GLU A 123 -5.78 -2.76 3.96
CA GLU A 123 -4.62 -3.62 4.19
C GLU A 123 -4.36 -4.58 3.01
N LYS A 124 -3.12 -4.98 2.90
CA LYS A 124 -2.71 -6.00 1.92
C LYS A 124 -3.08 -7.42 2.41
N PRO A 125 -3.34 -8.34 1.50
CA PRO A 125 -3.63 -8.14 0.09
C PRO A 125 -4.95 -7.38 -0.09
N PHE A 126 -5.02 -6.48 -1.08
CA PHE A 126 -6.16 -5.58 -1.27
C PHE A 126 -7.49 -6.31 -1.54
N SER A 127 -7.41 -7.46 -2.22
CA SER A 127 -8.54 -8.31 -2.58
C SER A 127 -8.08 -9.72 -2.86
N GLN A 128 -9.01 -10.67 -2.90
CA GLN A 128 -8.71 -12.06 -3.22
C GLN A 128 -8.48 -12.32 -4.73
N ASN A 129 -9.00 -11.44 -5.57
CA ASN A 129 -8.91 -11.57 -7.03
C ASN A 129 -9.06 -10.21 -7.72
N PRO A 130 -8.64 -10.11 -9.01
CA PRO A 130 -8.71 -8.85 -9.74
C PRO A 130 -10.13 -8.31 -9.96
N GLN A 131 -11.14 -9.16 -10.00
CA GLN A 131 -12.54 -8.76 -10.17
C GLN A 131 -13.03 -7.97 -8.96
N GLU A 132 -12.72 -8.46 -7.76
CA GLU A 132 -13.02 -7.76 -6.51
C GLU A 132 -12.32 -6.40 -6.44
N ALA A 133 -11.03 -6.34 -6.76
CA ALA A 133 -10.29 -5.08 -6.78
C ALA A 133 -10.94 -4.05 -7.72
N ARG A 134 -11.33 -4.48 -8.95
CA ARG A 134 -12.01 -3.60 -9.90
C ARG A 134 -13.35 -3.09 -9.36
N GLU A 135 -14.13 -3.94 -8.70
CA GLU A 135 -15.39 -3.55 -8.08
C GLU A 135 -15.18 -2.54 -6.94
N MET A 136 -14.20 -2.78 -6.07
CA MET A 136 -13.86 -1.85 -4.98
C MET A 136 -13.48 -0.47 -5.50
N TYR A 137 -12.61 -0.41 -6.52
CA TYR A 137 -12.22 0.87 -7.14
C TYR A 137 -13.37 1.52 -7.90
N ARG A 138 -14.23 0.74 -8.56
CA ARG A 138 -15.42 1.26 -9.25
C ARG A 138 -16.36 1.94 -8.27
N VAL A 139 -16.71 1.27 -7.17
CA VAL A 139 -17.59 1.85 -6.15
C VAL A 139 -16.98 3.09 -5.51
N ALA A 140 -15.69 3.07 -5.17
CA ALA A 140 -15.01 4.24 -4.64
C ALA A 140 -15.08 5.44 -5.60
N ALA A 141 -14.91 5.20 -6.91
CA ALA A 141 -15.02 6.24 -7.93
C ALA A 141 -16.46 6.78 -8.08
N GLU A 142 -17.46 5.90 -8.02
CA GLU A 142 -18.88 6.29 -8.08
C GLU A 142 -19.29 7.14 -6.88
N GLU A 143 -18.79 6.82 -5.70
CA GLU A 143 -19.04 7.59 -4.47
C GLU A 143 -18.10 8.81 -4.32
N ASN A 144 -17.23 9.06 -5.30
CA ASN A 144 -16.25 10.15 -5.29
C ASN A 144 -15.32 10.14 -4.05
N VAL A 145 -14.91 8.96 -3.62
CA VAL A 145 -13.95 8.75 -2.54
C VAL A 145 -12.70 8.04 -3.04
N MET A 146 -11.62 8.17 -2.31
CA MET A 146 -10.36 7.46 -2.60
C MET A 146 -10.37 6.09 -1.93
N ALA A 147 -10.02 5.05 -2.68
CA ALA A 147 -9.62 3.76 -2.14
C ALA A 147 -8.13 3.53 -2.46
N GLN A 148 -7.36 3.17 -1.46
CA GLN A 148 -5.92 2.94 -1.60
C GLN A 148 -5.54 1.57 -1.05
N HIS A 149 -4.70 0.86 -1.80
CA HIS A 149 -4.05 -0.37 -1.35
C HIS A 149 -2.95 -0.05 -0.35
N GLY A 150 -2.95 -0.71 0.80
CA GLY A 150 -1.99 -0.54 1.88
C GLY A 150 -0.64 -1.23 1.61
N MET A 151 -0.08 -1.03 0.41
CA MET A 151 1.25 -1.50 0.06
C MET A 151 2.30 -0.53 0.63
N TRP A 152 2.61 -0.70 1.88
CA TRP A 152 3.42 0.20 2.71
C TRP A 152 4.87 0.34 2.24
N THR A 153 5.47 -0.71 1.66
CA THR A 153 6.86 -0.68 1.14
C THR A 153 7.08 0.39 0.08
N ARG A 154 6.03 0.75 -0.67
CA ARG A 154 6.07 1.77 -1.71
C ARG A 154 6.44 3.16 -1.19
N PHE A 155 6.24 3.42 0.08
CA PHE A 155 6.36 4.75 0.69
C PHE A 155 7.63 4.93 1.52
N PHE A 156 8.51 3.95 1.56
CA PHE A 156 9.81 4.12 2.21
C PHE A 156 10.71 5.08 1.43
N PRO A 157 11.46 5.94 2.14
CA PRO A 157 12.40 6.87 1.49
C PRO A 157 13.37 6.19 0.53
N ALA A 158 13.95 5.06 0.91
CA ALA A 158 14.88 4.31 0.05
C ALA A 158 14.20 3.81 -1.25
N VAL A 159 12.95 3.36 -1.17
CA VAL A 159 12.17 2.93 -2.34
C VAL A 159 11.83 4.12 -3.23
N GLU A 160 11.48 5.25 -2.64
CA GLU A 160 11.21 6.49 -3.38
C GLU A 160 12.47 7.02 -4.08
N HIS A 161 13.63 6.95 -3.42
CA HIS A 161 14.92 7.27 -4.05
C HIS A 161 15.22 6.35 -5.24
N ALA A 162 15.01 5.04 -5.10
CA ALA A 162 15.20 4.10 -6.20
C ALA A 162 14.28 4.42 -7.38
N ARG A 163 12.99 4.67 -7.11
CA ARG A 163 12.01 5.05 -8.13
C ARG A 163 12.43 6.31 -8.88
N LEU A 164 12.84 7.35 -8.16
CA LEU A 164 13.30 8.60 -8.76
C LEU A 164 14.59 8.43 -9.55
N ALA A 165 15.53 7.61 -9.07
CA ALA A 165 16.76 7.32 -9.80
C ALA A 165 16.47 6.63 -11.14
N ILE A 166 15.52 5.68 -11.15
CA ILE A 166 15.03 5.03 -12.37
C ILE A 166 14.37 6.04 -13.31
N GLU A 167 13.41 6.83 -12.81
CA GLU A 167 12.70 7.83 -13.61
C GLU A 167 13.62 8.92 -14.21
N ASN A 168 14.72 9.23 -13.51
CA ASN A 168 15.72 10.18 -14.00
C ASN A 168 16.82 9.53 -14.87
N GLY A 169 16.71 8.23 -15.19
CA GLY A 169 17.62 7.52 -16.08
C GLY A 169 19.03 7.30 -15.50
N ILE A 170 19.18 7.32 -14.18
CA ILE A 170 20.53 7.20 -13.51
C ILE A 170 21.23 5.89 -13.89
N ILE A 171 20.45 4.82 -14.11
CA ILE A 171 20.97 3.51 -14.54
C ILE A 171 20.66 3.18 -16.01
N GLY A 172 20.20 4.19 -16.78
CA GLY A 172 19.70 3.98 -18.13
C GLY A 172 18.32 3.29 -18.15
N ASP A 173 18.02 2.56 -19.22
CA ASP A 173 16.79 1.79 -19.34
C ASP A 173 16.86 0.56 -18.45
N VAL A 174 15.83 0.32 -17.63
CA VAL A 174 15.77 -0.89 -16.78
C VAL A 174 15.50 -2.11 -17.67
N LEU A 175 16.43 -3.05 -17.65
CA LEU A 175 16.38 -4.29 -18.44
C LEU A 175 15.87 -5.46 -17.60
N MET A 176 16.27 -5.51 -16.33
CA MET A 176 15.90 -6.63 -15.45
C MET A 176 15.61 -6.16 -14.04
N VAL A 177 14.66 -6.84 -13.40
CA VAL A 177 14.41 -6.76 -11.96
C VAL A 177 14.65 -8.15 -11.35
N GLN A 178 15.43 -8.20 -10.28
CA GLN A 178 15.54 -9.39 -9.43
C GLN A 178 15.04 -9.03 -8.03
N ALA A 179 14.13 -9.83 -7.48
CA ALA A 179 13.56 -9.57 -6.17
C ALA A 179 13.26 -10.88 -5.44
N ASP A 180 13.71 -10.93 -4.19
CA ASP A 180 13.51 -12.06 -3.30
C ASP A 180 12.73 -11.63 -2.07
N PHE A 181 11.59 -12.15 -1.83
CA PHE A 181 10.77 -12.07 -0.60
C PHE A 181 9.37 -12.63 -0.84
N SER A 182 8.34 -12.03 -0.24
CA SER A 182 6.94 -12.36 -0.50
C SER A 182 6.49 -11.85 -1.87
N ALA A 183 5.65 -12.60 -2.55
CA ALA A 183 5.18 -12.31 -3.91
C ALA A 183 4.64 -10.89 -4.10
N GLU A 184 3.91 -10.36 -3.13
CA GLU A 184 3.34 -9.01 -3.20
C GLU A 184 4.42 -7.93 -3.30
N TYR A 185 5.51 -8.06 -2.53
CA TYR A 185 6.60 -7.10 -2.51
C TYR A 185 7.50 -7.22 -3.74
N THR A 186 7.73 -8.43 -4.21
CA THR A 186 8.52 -8.67 -5.42
C THR A 186 7.81 -8.16 -6.67
N ILE A 187 6.49 -8.37 -6.78
CA ILE A 187 5.65 -7.77 -7.84
C ILE A 187 5.69 -6.23 -7.77
N GLN A 188 5.69 -5.65 -6.57
CA GLN A 188 5.83 -4.19 -6.41
C GLN A 188 7.14 -3.67 -6.99
N ALA A 189 8.24 -4.40 -6.88
CA ALA A 189 9.52 -4.03 -7.49
C ALA A 189 9.41 -4.00 -9.03
N ALA A 190 8.79 -5.01 -9.64
CA ALA A 190 8.54 -5.01 -11.08
C ALA A 190 7.67 -3.83 -11.53
N LEU A 191 6.65 -3.46 -10.75
CA LEU A 191 5.80 -2.29 -11.02
C LEU A 191 6.54 -0.96 -10.90
N ILE A 192 7.54 -0.86 -10.02
CA ILE A 192 8.40 0.32 -9.91
C ILE A 192 9.25 0.50 -11.18
N ALA A 193 9.79 -0.61 -11.70
CA ALA A 193 10.66 -0.59 -12.86
C ALA A 193 9.91 -0.41 -14.20
N PHE A 194 8.82 -1.15 -14.39
CA PHE A 194 8.14 -1.29 -15.67
C PHE A 194 6.76 -0.62 -15.72
N GLY A 195 6.34 -0.01 -14.61
CA GLY A 195 5.03 0.65 -14.52
C GLY A 195 3.87 -0.35 -14.48
N SER A 196 2.67 0.12 -14.83
CA SER A 196 1.43 -0.68 -14.83
C SER A 196 1.22 -1.50 -16.12
N GLY A 197 2.21 -1.58 -17.00
CA GLY A 197 2.16 -2.41 -18.20
C GLY A 197 2.04 -3.90 -17.84
N SER A 198 1.18 -4.62 -18.58
CA SER A 198 1.10 -6.09 -18.40
C SER A 198 2.32 -6.75 -19.04
N PRO A 199 2.91 -7.77 -18.41
CA PRO A 199 3.93 -8.58 -19.06
C PRO A 199 3.33 -9.30 -20.27
N GLN A 200 4.15 -9.61 -21.26
CA GLN A 200 3.78 -10.40 -22.45
C GLN A 200 3.60 -11.87 -22.09
N SER A 201 4.44 -12.36 -21.21
CA SER A 201 4.34 -13.74 -20.69
C SER A 201 4.66 -13.80 -19.20
N MET A 202 4.16 -14.85 -18.56
CA MET A 202 4.43 -15.18 -17.17
C MET A 202 4.69 -16.68 -17.05
N THR A 203 5.84 -17.04 -16.51
CA THR A 203 6.20 -18.42 -16.17
C THR A 203 6.32 -18.56 -14.67
N VAL A 204 5.62 -19.55 -14.10
CA VAL A 204 5.66 -19.87 -12.67
C VAL A 204 6.35 -21.21 -12.47
N THR A 205 7.40 -21.25 -11.68
CA THR A 205 8.17 -22.46 -11.38
C THR A 205 8.43 -22.56 -9.87
N GLY A 206 7.72 -23.46 -9.20
CA GLY A 206 7.85 -23.59 -7.75
C GLY A 206 7.53 -22.29 -7.01
N SER A 207 8.55 -21.69 -6.41
CA SER A 207 8.44 -20.42 -5.67
C SER A 207 8.89 -19.20 -6.48
N SER A 208 9.13 -19.33 -7.79
CA SER A 208 9.62 -18.24 -8.62
C SER A 208 8.65 -17.90 -9.74
N ILE A 209 8.58 -16.62 -10.06
CA ILE A 209 7.80 -16.07 -11.16
C ILE A 209 8.76 -15.34 -12.07
N VAL A 210 8.74 -15.65 -13.36
CA VAL A 210 9.43 -14.86 -14.39
C VAL A 210 8.38 -14.13 -15.20
N LEU A 211 8.50 -12.81 -15.24
CA LEU A 211 7.67 -11.92 -16.05
C LEU A 211 8.51 -11.42 -17.22
N GLU A 212 8.03 -11.61 -18.42
CA GLU A 212 8.68 -11.11 -19.64
C GLU A 212 7.86 -9.96 -20.19
N TYR A 213 8.55 -8.86 -20.47
CA TYR A 213 7.99 -7.65 -21.06
C TYR A 213 8.50 -7.48 -22.48
N ASP A 214 8.12 -6.42 -23.16
CA ASP A 214 8.68 -6.03 -24.45
C ASP A 214 10.15 -5.60 -24.33
N GLU A 215 10.85 -5.50 -25.47
CA GLU A 215 12.23 -5.00 -25.55
C GLU A 215 13.24 -5.79 -24.66
N ASP A 216 13.08 -7.09 -24.55
CA ASP A 216 13.96 -7.98 -23.76
C ASP A 216 14.02 -7.65 -22.26
N ARG A 217 12.98 -6.99 -21.73
CA ARG A 217 12.88 -6.67 -20.31
C ARG A 217 12.23 -7.79 -19.53
N SER A 218 12.73 -8.07 -18.34
CA SER A 218 12.22 -9.17 -17.52
C SER A 218 12.24 -8.86 -16.02
N ALA A 219 11.39 -9.58 -15.26
CA ALA A 219 11.48 -9.62 -13.81
C ALA A 219 11.56 -11.08 -13.32
N ILE A 220 12.53 -11.37 -12.46
CA ILE A 220 12.69 -12.65 -11.77
C ILE A 220 12.33 -12.42 -10.31
N LEU A 221 11.22 -13.00 -9.89
CA LEU A 221 10.62 -12.77 -8.59
C LEU A 221 10.57 -14.09 -7.82
N SER A 222 11.22 -14.14 -6.67
CA SER A 222 11.27 -15.33 -5.83
C SER A 222 10.43 -15.12 -4.56
N SER A 223 9.55 -16.08 -4.26
CA SER A 223 8.70 -16.07 -3.08
C SER A 223 8.69 -17.46 -2.44
N PRO A 224 9.74 -17.81 -1.70
CA PRO A 224 9.83 -19.13 -1.08
C PRO A 224 8.80 -19.31 0.01
N PRO A 225 8.34 -20.56 0.24
CA PRO A 225 7.27 -20.84 1.20
C PRO A 225 7.68 -20.65 2.68
N TYR A 226 8.99 -20.56 2.94
CA TYR A 226 9.53 -20.38 4.28
C TYR A 226 10.50 -19.20 4.33
N PRO A 227 10.19 -18.11 5.04
CA PRO A 227 10.97 -16.88 5.02
C PRO A 227 12.21 -16.89 5.93
N SER A 228 12.62 -18.04 6.51
CA SER A 228 13.81 -18.07 7.34
C SER A 228 15.07 -17.94 6.48
N GLU A 229 15.76 -16.81 6.60
CA GLU A 229 17.09 -16.53 6.04
C GLU A 229 17.16 -16.25 4.52
N PHE A 230 16.13 -15.66 3.95
CA PHE A 230 16.23 -15.14 2.58
C PHE A 230 16.98 -13.82 2.53
N PRO A 231 17.73 -13.52 1.43
CA PRO A 231 18.48 -12.28 1.31
C PRO A 231 17.59 -11.03 1.34
N GLU A 232 16.30 -11.13 1.01
CA GLU A 232 15.37 -9.99 0.95
C GLU A 232 16.00 -8.79 0.23
N VAL A 233 16.49 -8.99 -0.98
CA VAL A 233 17.16 -7.98 -1.81
C VAL A 233 16.32 -7.69 -3.03
N VAL A 234 16.27 -6.43 -3.45
CA VAL A 234 15.73 -6.03 -4.75
C VAL A 234 16.80 -5.35 -5.57
N GLU A 235 17.01 -5.83 -6.79
CA GLU A 235 17.94 -5.22 -7.75
C GLU A 235 17.20 -4.77 -9.01
N PHE A 236 17.48 -3.51 -9.41
CA PHE A 236 17.09 -2.96 -10.69
C PHE A 236 18.35 -2.86 -11.56
N ILE A 237 18.39 -3.62 -12.63
CA ILE A 237 19.56 -3.72 -13.53
C ILE A 237 19.21 -2.95 -14.80
N GLY A 238 19.94 -1.89 -15.04
CA GLY A 238 19.76 -1.02 -16.20
C GLY A 238 20.89 -1.16 -17.22
N SER A 239 20.72 -0.48 -18.35
CA SER A 239 21.71 -0.47 -19.44
C SER A 239 23.03 0.22 -19.11
N SER A 240 23.06 1.07 -18.06
CA SER A 240 24.24 1.85 -17.66
C SER A 240 24.61 1.71 -16.19
N GLY A 241 23.89 0.86 -15.42
CA GLY A 241 24.17 0.69 -14.01
C GLY A 241 23.14 -0.17 -13.31
N ARG A 242 23.19 -0.23 -11.99
CA ARG A 242 22.20 -0.94 -11.19
C ARG A 242 21.89 -0.22 -9.88
N ILE A 243 20.70 -0.48 -9.36
CA ILE A 243 20.25 -0.03 -8.04
C ILE A 243 19.92 -1.27 -7.23
N THR A 244 20.42 -1.32 -5.99
CA THR A 244 20.10 -2.37 -5.03
C THR A 244 19.38 -1.74 -3.83
N LEU A 245 18.20 -2.24 -3.49
CA LEU A 245 17.58 -2.05 -2.16
C LEU A 245 18.17 -3.12 -1.26
N GLU A 246 18.96 -2.69 -0.29
CA GLU A 246 19.67 -3.60 0.61
C GLU A 246 18.72 -4.26 1.61
N GLN A 247 19.15 -5.38 2.15
CA GLN A 247 18.40 -6.15 3.15
C GLN A 247 18.11 -5.33 4.41
N PRO A 248 16.87 -5.39 4.93
CA PRO A 248 15.69 -6.12 4.42
C PRO A 248 14.90 -5.27 3.42
N ALA A 249 14.75 -5.75 2.18
CA ALA A 249 14.14 -4.97 1.10
C ALA A 249 12.63 -4.66 1.30
N HIS A 250 11.96 -5.31 2.22
CA HIS A 250 10.59 -4.97 2.59
C HIS A 250 10.49 -3.68 3.43
N CYS A 251 11.56 -3.28 4.11
CA CYS A 251 11.67 -1.99 4.81
C CYS A 251 13.10 -1.41 4.68
N PRO A 252 13.56 -1.13 3.45
CA PRO A 252 14.95 -0.80 3.20
C PRO A 252 15.29 0.58 3.78
N THR A 253 16.46 0.66 4.38
CA THR A 253 17.06 1.91 4.86
C THR A 253 18.29 2.31 4.06
N VAL A 254 18.80 1.42 3.23
CA VAL A 254 19.99 1.61 2.41
C VAL A 254 19.68 1.29 0.95
N ILE A 255 20.16 2.15 0.07
CA ILE A 255 20.14 1.97 -1.38
C ILE A 255 21.58 2.09 -1.89
N THR A 256 21.99 1.19 -2.76
CA THR A 256 23.29 1.23 -3.44
C THR A 256 23.07 1.45 -4.94
N ILE A 257 23.74 2.44 -5.49
CA ILE A 257 23.74 2.74 -6.95
C ILE A 257 25.15 2.53 -7.48
N ARG A 258 25.32 1.75 -8.53
CA ARG A 258 26.61 1.43 -9.17
C ARG A 258 26.54 1.58 -10.67
#